data_9959b378a235cd2b93538d7aaa3fa96d
#
_entry.id   9959b378a235cd2b93538d7aaa3fa96d
#
_cell.length_a   1.000
_cell.length_b   1.000
_cell.length_c   1.000
_cell.angle_alpha   90.00
_cell.angle_beta   90.00
_cell.angle_gamma   90.00
#
_symmetry.space_group_name_H-M   'P 1'
#
loop_
_entity.id
_entity.type
_entity.pdbx_description
1 polymer ?
#
loop_
_entity_poly.entity_id
_entity_poly.type
_entity_poly.pdbx_seq_one_letter_code
_entity_poly.pdbx_strand_id
1 'polypeptide(L)'
;MSQSTGCVYLIGAGCGQADLITLRGLELLRQCDAVVYDDLIADELLQAAPPQARRIYMGKRLGRHSAPQEEISQTLVELAKQGLRVARLKGGDPFVFGRGGEEALALQAAGIPFQVVPGISSSIAIPALAGIPVTHRGMSRGFHVVTAHTAQGGRDDFDRLANLEGTLVFLMGLSHLGEIAQGLISAGRSPETPAAVVSGGCAPHPATVRAPLGQLAAAAEQANVQPPAVIVVGETAALDLTFSSARPLEGVQVALVGTPILQQRLNDALSPLGARSFAALTSQLEELPCSFDLNILCDGAPRWVVLTSQNGVDCFFRRLEEQNIDLRKLHACRFAAIGKATEASLASHGIHADL
;
A
#
# COMPACT_ATOMS: atom_id res chain seq x y z
N MET A 1 -15.97 14.27 -32.11
CA MET A 1 -14.71 13.92 -31.45
C MET A 1 -14.95 12.63 -30.69
N SER A 2 -14.38 11.50 -31.11
CA SER A 2 -14.46 10.25 -30.34
C SER A 2 -13.76 10.47 -29.01
N GLN A 3 -14.50 10.45 -27.88
CA GLN A 3 -13.88 10.42 -26.57
C GLN A 3 -12.94 9.19 -26.55
N SER A 4 -11.66 9.40 -26.27
CA SER A 4 -10.72 8.29 -26.08
C SER A 4 -11.20 7.49 -24.87
N THR A 5 -11.50 6.21 -25.09
CA THR A 5 -11.81 5.29 -24.00
C THR A 5 -10.63 5.26 -23.02
N GLY A 6 -10.91 5.41 -21.73
CA GLY A 6 -9.91 5.27 -20.67
C GLY A 6 -9.45 3.83 -20.53
N CYS A 7 -8.68 3.54 -19.48
CA CYS A 7 -8.17 2.20 -19.21
C CYS A 7 -8.24 1.89 -17.70
N VAL A 8 -8.20 0.59 -17.36
CA VAL A 8 -8.22 0.11 -15.98
C VAL A 8 -6.93 -0.65 -15.68
N TYR A 9 -6.28 -0.32 -14.57
CA TYR A 9 -5.15 -1.05 -14.02
C TYR A 9 -5.60 -1.84 -12.79
N LEU A 10 -5.63 -3.17 -12.89
CA LEU A 10 -5.86 -4.06 -11.75
C LEU A 10 -4.54 -4.25 -11.01
N ILE A 11 -4.32 -3.52 -9.94
CA ILE A 11 -3.02 -3.40 -9.27
C ILE A 11 -3.05 -4.18 -7.96
N GLY A 12 -2.14 -5.17 -7.82
CA GLY A 12 -1.87 -5.80 -6.55
C GLY A 12 -1.12 -4.85 -5.63
N ALA A 13 -1.75 -4.50 -4.51
CA ALA A 13 -1.23 -3.55 -3.53
C ALA A 13 -0.29 -4.19 -2.50
N GLY A 14 -0.05 -5.50 -2.59
CA GLY A 14 0.65 -6.24 -1.54
C GLY A 14 -0.20 -6.45 -0.30
N CYS A 15 0.42 -6.78 0.81
CA CYS A 15 -0.26 -7.23 2.03
C CYS A 15 -0.15 -6.23 3.19
N GLY A 16 -0.54 -4.99 2.97
CA GLY A 16 -0.77 -3.98 4.01
C GLY A 16 0.43 -3.09 4.36
N GLN A 17 1.61 -3.34 3.82
CA GLN A 17 2.75 -2.41 3.89
C GLN A 17 2.88 -1.72 2.53
N ALA A 18 2.96 -0.39 2.52
CA ALA A 18 2.97 0.38 1.28
C ALA A 18 4.20 0.11 0.40
N ASP A 19 5.33 -0.28 1.00
CA ASP A 19 6.57 -0.66 0.33
C ASP A 19 6.53 -2.06 -0.32
N LEU A 20 5.48 -2.85 -0.06
CA LEU A 20 5.25 -4.14 -0.72
C LEU A 20 4.45 -4.04 -2.02
N ILE A 21 4.14 -2.85 -2.48
CA ILE A 21 3.63 -2.64 -3.84
C ILE A 21 4.78 -2.77 -4.84
N THR A 22 4.49 -3.27 -6.05
CA THR A 22 5.50 -3.27 -7.11
C THR A 22 5.77 -1.85 -7.62
N LEU A 23 6.99 -1.58 -8.08
CA LEU A 23 7.35 -0.27 -8.68
C LEU A 23 6.37 0.11 -9.80
N ARG A 24 6.02 -0.86 -10.66
CA ARG A 24 5.04 -0.65 -11.75
C ARG A 24 3.65 -0.27 -11.21
N GLY A 25 3.20 -0.93 -10.15
CA GLY A 25 1.92 -0.61 -9.51
C GLY A 25 1.90 0.82 -8.96
N LEU A 26 2.98 1.21 -8.30
CA LEU A 26 3.14 2.56 -7.75
C LEU A 26 3.19 3.63 -8.84
N GLU A 27 3.91 3.39 -9.95
CA GLU A 27 3.99 4.31 -11.09
C GLU A 27 2.63 4.55 -11.73
N LEU A 28 1.86 3.48 -11.96
CA LEU A 28 0.52 3.57 -12.54
C LEU A 28 -0.47 4.25 -11.58
N LEU A 29 -0.36 3.98 -10.27
CA LEU A 29 -1.15 4.65 -9.25
C LEU A 29 -0.92 6.16 -9.23
N ARG A 30 0.34 6.61 -9.36
CA ARG A 30 0.71 8.03 -9.40
C ARG A 30 0.19 8.77 -10.63
N GLN A 31 -0.27 8.06 -11.65
CA GLN A 31 -0.72 8.65 -12.92
C GLN A 31 -2.22 8.48 -13.15
N CYS A 32 -2.96 7.87 -12.22
CA CYS A 32 -4.38 7.61 -12.40
C CYS A 32 -5.25 8.85 -12.19
N ASP A 33 -6.45 8.82 -12.78
CA ASP A 33 -7.48 9.84 -12.62
C ASP A 33 -8.54 9.40 -11.59
N ALA A 34 -8.61 8.10 -11.30
CA ALA A 34 -9.47 7.54 -10.26
C ALA A 34 -8.83 6.32 -9.59
N VAL A 35 -9.08 6.14 -8.28
CA VAL A 35 -8.66 4.98 -7.50
C VAL A 35 -9.91 4.31 -6.93
N VAL A 36 -10.07 3.02 -7.21
CA VAL A 36 -11.11 2.17 -6.64
C VAL A 36 -10.45 1.18 -5.68
N TYR A 37 -10.86 1.15 -4.42
CA TYR A 37 -10.15 0.42 -3.37
C TYR A 37 -11.08 -0.14 -2.28
N ASP A 38 -10.55 -1.02 -1.43
CA ASP A 38 -11.24 -1.68 -0.31
C ASP A 38 -10.45 -1.57 1.01
N ASP A 39 -10.91 -2.27 2.06
CA ASP A 39 -10.36 -2.19 3.43
C ASP A 39 -8.92 -2.71 3.59
N LEU A 40 -8.40 -3.47 2.63
CA LEU A 40 -7.07 -4.10 2.72
C LEU A 40 -5.94 -3.24 2.13
N ILE A 41 -6.24 -1.98 1.83
CA ILE A 41 -5.29 -1.04 1.23
C ILE A 41 -4.73 -0.11 2.30
N ALA A 42 -3.40 0.01 2.35
CA ALA A 42 -2.73 0.95 3.23
C ALA A 42 -3.05 2.40 2.82
N ASP A 43 -3.31 3.26 3.80
CA ASP A 43 -3.63 4.68 3.57
C ASP A 43 -2.51 5.42 2.84
N GLU A 44 -1.25 5.04 3.07
CA GLU A 44 -0.08 5.59 2.41
C GLU A 44 -0.12 5.38 0.89
N LEU A 45 -0.67 4.25 0.43
CA LEU A 45 -0.87 4.02 -1.01
C LEU A 45 -1.93 4.94 -1.60
N LEU A 46 -2.99 5.24 -0.85
CA LEU A 46 -4.00 6.20 -1.31
C LEU A 46 -3.45 7.62 -1.41
N GLN A 47 -2.47 7.97 -0.56
CA GLN A 47 -1.77 9.25 -0.62
C GLN A 47 -0.82 9.36 -1.81
N ALA A 48 -0.33 8.22 -2.33
CA ALA A 48 0.53 8.19 -3.52
C ALA A 48 -0.23 8.50 -4.82
N ALA A 49 -1.56 8.39 -4.83
CA ALA A 49 -2.38 8.81 -5.96
C ALA A 49 -2.42 10.34 -6.07
N PRO A 50 -2.58 10.90 -7.29
CA PRO A 50 -2.67 12.33 -7.49
C PRO A 50 -3.74 12.98 -6.59
N PRO A 51 -3.50 14.18 -6.03
CA PRO A 51 -4.47 14.85 -5.15
C PRO A 51 -5.86 15.04 -5.77
N GLN A 52 -5.90 15.26 -7.09
CA GLN A 52 -7.13 15.42 -7.87
C GLN A 52 -7.81 14.10 -8.26
N ALA A 53 -7.15 12.95 -8.06
CA ALA A 53 -7.73 11.65 -8.40
C ALA A 53 -8.97 11.37 -7.55
N ARG A 54 -10.03 10.88 -8.19
CA ARG A 54 -11.27 10.47 -7.50
C ARG A 54 -10.98 9.23 -6.67
N ARG A 55 -11.28 9.25 -5.37
CA ARG A 55 -11.14 8.11 -4.45
C ARG A 55 -12.49 7.46 -4.22
N ILE A 56 -12.66 6.22 -4.64
CA ILE A 56 -13.90 5.46 -4.61
C ILE A 56 -13.70 4.22 -3.75
N TYR A 57 -14.27 4.26 -2.56
CA TYR A 57 -14.22 3.17 -1.60
C TYR A 57 -15.35 2.17 -1.87
N MET A 58 -15.00 0.88 -2.01
CA MET A 58 -15.92 -0.22 -2.32
C MET A 58 -15.87 -1.35 -1.27
N GLY A 59 -15.25 -1.12 -0.12
CA GLY A 59 -15.17 -2.07 0.99
C GLY A 59 -16.44 -2.12 1.85
N LYS A 60 -16.35 -2.81 3.00
CA LYS A 60 -17.44 -2.92 3.96
C LYS A 60 -17.58 -1.61 4.74
N ARG A 61 -18.73 -0.96 4.67
CA ARG A 61 -19.07 0.13 5.60
C ARG A 61 -19.86 -0.40 6.79
N LEU A 62 -19.64 0.18 7.97
CA LEU A 62 -20.47 -0.09 9.15
C LEU A 62 -21.97 0.01 8.79
N GLY A 63 -22.70 -1.11 8.93
CA GLY A 63 -24.13 -1.19 8.64
C GLY A 63 -24.51 -1.42 7.16
N ARG A 64 -23.54 -1.60 6.25
CA ARG A 64 -23.80 -2.02 4.85
C ARG A 64 -22.91 -3.21 4.49
N HIS A 65 -23.47 -4.18 3.77
CA HIS A 65 -22.69 -5.23 3.13
C HIS A 65 -21.64 -4.60 2.18
N SER A 66 -20.51 -5.28 1.97
CA SER A 66 -19.55 -4.89 0.91
C SER A 66 -20.32 -4.76 -0.40
N ALA A 67 -19.91 -3.80 -1.25
CA ALA A 67 -20.50 -3.65 -2.57
C ALA A 67 -20.50 -5.00 -3.31
N PRO A 68 -21.60 -5.40 -3.93
CA PRO A 68 -21.64 -6.59 -4.77
C PRO A 68 -20.52 -6.53 -5.83
N GLN A 69 -19.93 -7.67 -6.19
CA GLN A 69 -18.86 -7.69 -7.19
C GLN A 69 -19.28 -7.08 -8.52
N GLU A 70 -20.55 -7.25 -8.89
CA GLU A 70 -21.13 -6.64 -10.09
C GLU A 70 -21.08 -5.12 -10.05
N GLU A 71 -21.38 -4.51 -8.91
CA GLU A 71 -21.30 -3.06 -8.71
C GLU A 71 -19.86 -2.55 -8.85
N ILE A 72 -18.89 -3.27 -8.31
CA ILE A 72 -17.48 -2.94 -8.48
C ILE A 72 -17.07 -2.99 -9.95
N SER A 73 -17.41 -4.08 -10.65
CA SER A 73 -17.10 -4.27 -12.06
C SER A 73 -17.76 -3.21 -12.93
N GLN A 74 -19.02 -2.87 -12.66
CA GLN A 74 -19.74 -1.83 -13.37
C GLN A 74 -19.13 -0.44 -13.13
N THR A 75 -18.74 -0.12 -11.90
CA THR A 75 -18.04 1.13 -11.56
C THR A 75 -16.75 1.30 -12.37
N LEU A 76 -15.95 0.23 -12.47
CA LEU A 76 -14.71 0.25 -13.26
C LEU A 76 -14.99 0.55 -14.74
N VAL A 77 -16.00 -0.11 -15.31
CA VAL A 77 -16.42 0.10 -16.72
C VAL A 77 -16.92 1.53 -16.95
N GLU A 78 -17.74 2.07 -16.05
CA GLU A 78 -18.31 3.41 -16.16
C GLU A 78 -17.23 4.50 -16.09
N LEU A 79 -16.28 4.38 -15.16
CA LEU A 79 -15.16 5.32 -15.05
C LEU A 79 -14.29 5.31 -16.30
N ALA A 80 -13.97 4.12 -16.82
CA ALA A 80 -13.18 4.00 -18.04
C ALA A 80 -13.91 4.53 -19.27
N LYS A 81 -15.24 4.36 -19.37
CA LYS A 81 -16.07 4.97 -20.45
C LYS A 81 -16.07 6.50 -20.39
N GLN A 82 -15.80 7.11 -19.22
CA GLN A 82 -15.62 8.55 -19.08
C GLN A 82 -14.22 9.02 -19.56
N GLY A 83 -13.38 8.13 -20.08
CA GLY A 83 -12.03 8.43 -20.54
C GLY A 83 -10.97 8.42 -19.43
N LEU A 84 -11.30 7.96 -18.21
CA LEU A 84 -10.39 8.00 -17.06
C LEU A 84 -9.43 6.82 -17.05
N ARG A 85 -8.22 7.06 -16.56
CA ARG A 85 -7.25 6.02 -16.16
C ARG A 85 -7.58 5.61 -14.73
N VAL A 86 -8.08 4.39 -14.56
CA VAL A 86 -8.59 3.89 -13.28
C VAL A 86 -7.58 2.93 -12.66
N ALA A 87 -7.10 3.22 -11.45
CA ALA A 87 -6.35 2.28 -10.64
C ALA A 87 -7.32 1.51 -9.72
N ARG A 88 -7.49 0.21 -9.93
CA ARG A 88 -8.18 -0.70 -9.01
C ARG A 88 -7.12 -1.31 -8.08
N LEU A 89 -7.01 -0.83 -6.86
CA LEU A 89 -6.12 -1.39 -5.85
C LEU A 89 -6.78 -2.59 -5.17
N LYS A 90 -6.06 -3.70 -5.12
CA LYS A 90 -6.51 -4.98 -4.54
C LYS A 90 -5.47 -5.49 -3.55
N GLY A 91 -5.88 -5.82 -2.33
CA GLY A 91 -4.97 -6.42 -1.35
C GLY A 91 -4.32 -7.70 -1.88
N GLY A 92 -3.03 -7.88 -1.65
CA GLY A 92 -2.25 -8.99 -2.17
C GLY A 92 -2.05 -8.93 -3.68
N ASP A 93 -2.42 -9.98 -4.37
CA ASP A 93 -2.40 -10.13 -5.83
C ASP A 93 -3.83 -10.14 -6.39
N PRO A 94 -4.12 -9.47 -7.53
CA PRO A 94 -5.46 -9.40 -8.09
C PRO A 94 -6.09 -10.76 -8.41
N PHE A 95 -5.28 -11.75 -8.78
CA PHE A 95 -5.73 -13.07 -9.24
C PHE A 95 -5.63 -14.16 -8.18
N VAL A 96 -5.10 -13.85 -6.97
CA VAL A 96 -5.05 -14.80 -5.86
C VAL A 96 -6.17 -14.50 -4.86
N PHE A 97 -7.32 -15.16 -5.02
CA PHE A 97 -8.54 -14.97 -4.21
C PHE A 97 -9.06 -13.53 -4.13
N GLY A 98 -8.57 -12.67 -5.04
CA GLY A 98 -8.95 -11.25 -5.12
C GLY A 98 -10.11 -10.96 -6.08
N ARG A 99 -10.69 -11.98 -6.75
CA ARG A 99 -11.77 -11.83 -7.75
C ARG A 99 -11.41 -10.95 -8.95
N GLY A 100 -10.12 -10.65 -9.16
CA GLY A 100 -9.64 -9.83 -10.28
C GLY A 100 -9.95 -10.44 -11.65
N GLY A 101 -10.09 -11.78 -11.73
CA GLY A 101 -10.53 -12.46 -12.94
C GLY A 101 -11.94 -12.06 -13.37
N GLU A 102 -12.86 -11.90 -12.41
CA GLU A 102 -14.24 -11.46 -12.67
C GLU A 102 -14.26 -10.01 -13.16
N GLU A 103 -13.47 -9.13 -12.52
CA GLU A 103 -13.31 -7.73 -12.94
C GLU A 103 -12.71 -7.65 -14.35
N ALA A 104 -11.68 -8.44 -14.65
CA ALA A 104 -11.05 -8.50 -15.98
C ALA A 104 -12.03 -8.97 -17.07
N LEU A 105 -12.83 -10.02 -16.80
CA LEU A 105 -13.85 -10.51 -17.72
C LEU A 105 -14.93 -9.46 -17.99
N ALA A 106 -15.37 -8.73 -16.97
CA ALA A 106 -16.36 -7.65 -17.14
C ALA A 106 -15.80 -6.50 -18.01
N LEU A 107 -14.54 -6.10 -17.79
CA LEU A 107 -13.85 -5.10 -18.61
C LEU A 107 -13.70 -5.57 -20.06
N GLN A 108 -13.30 -6.81 -20.27
CA GLN A 108 -13.17 -7.42 -21.60
C GLN A 108 -14.53 -7.43 -22.33
N ALA A 109 -15.60 -7.86 -21.66
CA ALA A 109 -16.94 -7.89 -22.22
C ALA A 109 -17.45 -6.48 -22.61
N ALA A 110 -17.03 -5.45 -21.86
CA ALA A 110 -17.37 -4.06 -22.14
C ALA A 110 -16.44 -3.38 -23.17
N GLY A 111 -15.42 -4.07 -23.69
CA GLY A 111 -14.44 -3.53 -24.64
C GLY A 111 -13.53 -2.46 -24.02
N ILE A 112 -13.33 -2.50 -22.70
CA ILE A 112 -12.46 -1.56 -21.96
C ILE A 112 -11.04 -2.11 -21.93
N PRO A 113 -10.02 -1.34 -22.37
CA PRO A 113 -8.62 -1.69 -22.20
C PRO A 113 -8.27 -1.83 -20.72
N PHE A 114 -7.59 -2.93 -20.37
CA PHE A 114 -7.11 -3.10 -19.00
C PHE A 114 -5.74 -3.78 -18.96
N GLN A 115 -5.06 -3.61 -17.83
CA GLN A 115 -3.80 -4.25 -17.55
C GLN A 115 -3.81 -4.80 -16.13
N VAL A 116 -3.33 -6.03 -15.95
CA VAL A 116 -3.10 -6.62 -14.64
C VAL A 116 -1.65 -6.37 -14.22
N VAL A 117 -1.49 -5.85 -13.01
CA VAL A 117 -0.19 -5.63 -12.37
C VAL A 117 -0.11 -6.56 -11.17
N PRO A 118 0.69 -7.63 -11.21
CA PRO A 118 0.84 -8.55 -10.12
C PRO A 118 1.25 -7.87 -8.81
N GLY A 119 0.82 -8.42 -7.69
CA GLY A 119 1.21 -8.00 -6.36
C GLY A 119 1.75 -9.16 -5.54
N ILE A 120 2.32 -8.88 -4.38
CA ILE A 120 2.81 -9.92 -3.47
C ILE A 120 1.62 -10.46 -2.68
N SER A 121 1.25 -11.72 -2.97
CA SER A 121 0.15 -12.39 -2.29
C SER A 121 0.41 -12.56 -0.79
N SER A 122 -0.62 -12.33 0.04
CA SER A 122 -0.56 -12.55 1.48
C SER A 122 -0.22 -14.00 1.85
N SER A 123 -0.54 -14.96 0.98
CA SER A 123 -0.19 -16.37 1.19
C SER A 123 1.32 -16.63 1.27
N ILE A 124 2.12 -15.73 0.70
CA ILE A 124 3.58 -15.82 0.70
C ILE A 124 4.17 -14.76 1.64
N ALA A 125 3.71 -13.53 1.53
CA ALA A 125 4.33 -12.40 2.23
C ALA A 125 4.09 -12.44 3.75
N ILE A 126 2.86 -12.76 4.20
CA ILE A 126 2.55 -12.78 5.64
C ILE A 126 3.33 -13.87 6.39
N PRO A 127 3.39 -15.13 5.92
CA PRO A 127 4.29 -16.12 6.51
C PRO A 127 5.77 -15.69 6.49
N ALA A 128 6.26 -15.17 5.38
CA ALA A 128 7.66 -14.73 5.24
C ALA A 128 8.03 -13.64 6.24
N LEU A 129 7.16 -12.64 6.44
CA LEU A 129 7.35 -11.57 7.44
C LEU A 129 7.35 -12.10 8.88
N ALA A 130 6.74 -13.27 9.11
CA ALA A 130 6.77 -13.98 10.39
C ALA A 130 7.90 -15.03 10.48
N GLY A 131 8.84 -15.05 9.54
CA GLY A 131 9.96 -16.00 9.53
C GLY A 131 9.54 -17.44 9.18
N ILE A 132 8.38 -17.63 8.55
CA ILE A 132 7.87 -18.93 8.13
C ILE A 132 8.01 -19.04 6.60
N PRO A 133 8.97 -19.80 6.07
CA PRO A 133 9.05 -20.07 4.65
C PRO A 133 7.94 -21.04 4.25
N VAL A 134 7.17 -20.77 3.19
CA VAL A 134 6.11 -21.68 2.71
C VAL A 134 6.69 -22.91 2.00
N THR A 135 7.96 -22.86 1.61
CA THR A 135 8.73 -24.01 1.09
C THR A 135 10.11 -24.04 1.74
N HIS A 136 10.64 -25.25 1.97
CA HIS A 136 11.99 -25.42 2.50
C HIS A 136 12.58 -26.76 2.00
N ARG A 137 13.87 -26.72 1.56
CA ARG A 137 14.56 -27.94 1.10
C ARG A 137 14.62 -28.97 2.23
N GLY A 138 14.14 -30.18 1.97
CA GLY A 138 14.12 -31.27 2.95
C GLY A 138 12.87 -31.32 3.85
N MET A 139 12.03 -30.27 3.88
CA MET A 139 10.80 -30.23 4.67
C MET A 139 9.55 -30.13 3.78
N SER A 140 9.52 -29.18 2.85
CA SER A 140 8.35 -28.92 2.03
C SER A 140 8.76 -28.54 0.61
N ARG A 141 8.45 -29.41 -0.37
CA ARG A 141 8.75 -29.18 -1.79
C ARG A 141 7.69 -28.36 -2.52
N GLY A 142 6.54 -28.14 -1.90
CA GLY A 142 5.44 -27.42 -2.46
C GLY A 142 4.56 -26.81 -1.38
N PHE A 143 3.70 -25.91 -1.76
CA PHE A 143 2.68 -25.39 -0.87
C PHE A 143 1.36 -25.22 -1.62
N HIS A 144 0.26 -25.34 -0.88
CA HIS A 144 -1.09 -25.26 -1.39
C HIS A 144 -1.81 -24.09 -0.72
N VAL A 145 -2.33 -23.17 -1.53
CA VAL A 145 -3.08 -22.02 -1.04
C VAL A 145 -4.56 -22.28 -1.21
N VAL A 146 -5.28 -22.22 -0.11
CA VAL A 146 -6.70 -22.56 -0.05
C VAL A 146 -7.48 -21.41 0.59
N THR A 147 -8.69 -21.15 0.09
CA THR A 147 -9.63 -20.28 0.82
C THR A 147 -10.48 -21.14 1.75
N ALA A 148 -10.60 -20.70 3.00
CA ALA A 148 -11.53 -21.33 3.94
C ALA A 148 -13.00 -21.01 3.63
N HIS A 149 -13.24 -20.03 2.78
CA HIS A 149 -14.58 -19.62 2.35
C HIS A 149 -14.99 -20.41 1.10
N THR A 150 -15.30 -21.68 1.27
CA THR A 150 -15.96 -22.44 0.22
C THR A 150 -17.47 -22.32 0.44
N ALA A 151 -18.17 -21.77 -0.53
CA ALA A 151 -19.63 -21.61 -0.50
C ALA A 151 -20.38 -22.96 -0.36
N GLN A 152 -19.67 -24.09 -0.37
CA GLN A 152 -20.19 -25.45 -0.30
C GLN A 152 -19.16 -26.44 0.29
N GLY A 153 -18.26 -26.00 1.22
CA GLY A 153 -17.24 -26.84 1.81
C GLY A 153 -17.81 -28.07 2.51
N GLY A 154 -17.76 -29.19 1.83
CA GLY A 154 -18.10 -30.51 2.36
C GLY A 154 -16.87 -31.18 2.99
N ARG A 155 -17.11 -32.25 3.75
CA ARG A 155 -16.11 -33.10 4.39
C ARG A 155 -15.06 -33.65 3.41
N ASP A 156 -15.45 -33.82 2.14
CA ASP A 156 -14.59 -34.32 1.05
C ASP A 156 -13.38 -33.45 0.74
N ASP A 157 -13.42 -32.14 1.04
CA ASP A 157 -12.29 -31.25 0.80
C ASP A 157 -11.17 -31.45 1.83
N PHE A 158 -11.51 -31.73 3.09
CA PHE A 158 -10.50 -31.99 4.12
C PHE A 158 -9.79 -33.33 3.91
N ASP A 159 -10.48 -34.37 3.40
CA ASP A 159 -9.88 -35.67 3.07
C ASP A 159 -8.79 -35.50 1.99
N ARG A 160 -9.02 -34.64 1.01
CA ARG A 160 -8.01 -34.29 -0.01
C ARG A 160 -6.87 -33.47 0.58
N LEU A 161 -7.18 -32.40 1.33
CA LEU A 161 -6.19 -31.50 1.89
C LEU A 161 -5.29 -32.19 2.93
N ALA A 162 -5.84 -33.09 3.75
CA ALA A 162 -5.06 -33.82 4.75
C ALA A 162 -3.97 -34.71 4.14
N ASN A 163 -4.18 -35.20 2.93
CA ASN A 163 -3.25 -36.06 2.19
C ASN A 163 -2.25 -35.31 1.29
N LEU A 164 -2.37 -33.99 1.17
CA LEU A 164 -1.43 -33.21 0.38
C LEU A 164 -0.07 -33.13 1.08
N GLU A 165 0.99 -33.40 0.34
CA GLU A 165 2.35 -33.15 0.81
C GLU A 165 2.68 -31.66 0.80
N GLY A 166 3.53 -31.24 1.73
CA GLY A 166 3.99 -29.86 1.79
C GLY A 166 3.21 -28.98 2.77
N THR A 167 3.24 -27.69 2.53
CA THR A 167 2.66 -26.69 3.42
C THR A 167 1.27 -26.29 2.94
N LEU A 168 0.28 -26.30 3.81
CA LEU A 168 -1.04 -25.73 3.54
C LEU A 168 -1.10 -24.30 4.06
N VAL A 169 -1.60 -23.40 3.23
CA VAL A 169 -1.79 -21.99 3.56
C VAL A 169 -3.26 -21.63 3.36
N PHE A 170 -3.96 -21.33 4.46
CA PHE A 170 -5.37 -20.96 4.39
C PHE A 170 -5.52 -19.45 4.50
N LEU A 171 -6.22 -18.89 3.51
CA LEU A 171 -6.65 -17.50 3.52
C LEU A 171 -8.11 -17.40 3.94
N MET A 172 -8.49 -16.26 4.56
CA MET A 172 -9.86 -15.98 5.03
C MET A 172 -10.42 -17.04 5.99
N GLY A 173 -9.55 -17.69 6.78
CA GLY A 173 -9.90 -18.86 7.60
C GLY A 173 -9.94 -18.61 9.09
N LEU A 174 -9.63 -17.41 9.60
CA LEU A 174 -9.48 -17.20 11.04
C LEU A 174 -10.75 -17.52 11.83
N SER A 175 -11.92 -17.13 11.35
CA SER A 175 -13.22 -17.42 11.97
C SER A 175 -13.61 -18.92 11.94
N HIS A 176 -12.94 -19.72 11.10
CA HIS A 176 -13.16 -21.16 10.91
C HIS A 176 -11.95 -21.97 11.33
N LEU A 177 -11.01 -21.37 12.09
CA LEU A 177 -9.75 -22.03 12.46
C LEU A 177 -9.98 -23.37 13.17
N GLY A 178 -10.94 -23.43 14.11
CA GLY A 178 -11.29 -24.67 14.80
C GLY A 178 -11.85 -25.75 13.88
N GLU A 179 -12.70 -25.36 12.93
CA GLU A 179 -13.26 -26.26 11.90
C GLU A 179 -12.18 -26.79 10.96
N ILE A 180 -11.26 -25.92 10.53
CA ILE A 180 -10.12 -26.30 9.67
C ILE A 180 -9.23 -27.30 10.40
N ALA A 181 -8.83 -27.00 11.63
CA ALA A 181 -7.97 -27.89 12.41
C ALA A 181 -8.62 -29.23 12.65
N GLN A 182 -9.88 -29.26 13.12
CA GLN A 182 -10.62 -30.49 13.37
C GLN A 182 -10.90 -31.29 12.10
N GLY A 183 -11.21 -30.58 10.99
CA GLY A 183 -11.44 -31.23 9.69
C GLY A 183 -10.19 -31.96 9.19
N LEU A 184 -9.02 -31.30 9.22
CA LEU A 184 -7.75 -31.90 8.83
C LEU A 184 -7.36 -33.08 9.73
N ILE A 185 -7.56 -32.98 11.06
CA ILE A 185 -7.28 -34.08 12.00
C ILE A 185 -8.22 -35.27 11.77
N SER A 186 -9.51 -35.00 11.59
CA SER A 186 -10.50 -36.08 11.32
C SER A 186 -10.25 -36.77 9.99
N ALA A 187 -9.61 -36.09 9.05
CA ALA A 187 -9.18 -36.64 7.76
C ALA A 187 -7.79 -37.31 7.79
N GLY A 188 -7.17 -37.44 8.97
CA GLY A 188 -5.95 -38.22 9.18
C GLY A 188 -4.66 -37.40 9.35
N ARG A 189 -4.73 -36.04 9.34
CA ARG A 189 -3.55 -35.23 9.66
C ARG A 189 -3.25 -35.32 11.16
N SER A 190 -1.97 -35.52 11.53
CA SER A 190 -1.58 -35.57 12.94
C SER A 190 -1.96 -34.29 13.69
N PRO A 191 -2.57 -34.39 14.89
CA PRO A 191 -2.80 -33.22 15.74
C PRO A 191 -1.50 -32.53 16.18
N GLU A 192 -0.35 -33.21 16.14
CA GLU A 192 0.97 -32.70 16.44
C GLU A 192 1.62 -31.98 15.22
N THR A 193 0.97 -31.99 14.06
CA THR A 193 1.48 -31.25 12.89
C THR A 193 1.75 -29.79 13.25
N PRO A 194 2.97 -29.26 13.01
CA PRO A 194 3.26 -27.87 13.25
C PRO A 194 2.30 -26.95 12.49
N ALA A 195 1.82 -25.92 13.16
CA ALA A 195 0.92 -24.96 12.54
C ALA A 195 1.13 -23.55 13.12
N ALA A 196 0.73 -22.55 12.37
CA ALA A 196 0.81 -21.16 12.79
C ALA A 196 -0.39 -20.33 12.29
N VAL A 197 -0.78 -19.35 13.07
CA VAL A 197 -1.65 -18.25 12.64
C VAL A 197 -0.83 -16.98 12.65
N VAL A 198 -0.77 -16.31 11.52
CA VAL A 198 -0.05 -15.04 11.36
C VAL A 198 -1.05 -13.95 11.01
N SER A 199 -1.27 -13.03 11.93
CA SER A 199 -2.01 -11.79 11.72
C SER A 199 -1.02 -10.70 11.33
N GLY A 200 -1.26 -10.01 10.22
CA GLY A 200 -0.31 -9.04 9.69
C GLY A 200 -0.92 -8.11 8.66
N GLY A 201 -0.06 -7.37 7.99
CA GLY A 201 -0.49 -6.41 6.98
C GLY A 201 -1.30 -5.27 7.60
N CYS A 202 -2.57 -5.13 7.20
CA CYS A 202 -3.50 -4.14 7.74
C CYS A 202 -4.12 -4.52 9.08
N ALA A 203 -3.68 -5.59 9.75
CA ALA A 203 -4.19 -5.95 11.06
C ALA A 203 -3.83 -4.88 12.11
N PRO A 204 -4.76 -4.50 13.00
CA PRO A 204 -4.51 -3.48 14.01
C PRO A 204 -3.42 -3.91 15.00
N HIS A 205 -3.36 -5.19 15.31
CA HIS A 205 -2.38 -5.79 16.23
C HIS A 205 -1.76 -7.04 15.58
N PRO A 206 -0.65 -6.89 14.83
CA PRO A 206 0.03 -8.04 14.23
C PRO A 206 0.49 -9.02 15.31
N ALA A 207 0.23 -10.30 15.07
CA ALA A 207 0.59 -11.37 15.99
C ALA A 207 0.94 -12.66 15.23
N THR A 208 1.89 -13.42 15.75
CA THR A 208 2.22 -14.76 15.26
C THR A 208 2.06 -15.74 16.39
N VAL A 209 1.18 -16.72 16.20
CA VAL A 209 0.92 -17.81 17.14
C VAL A 209 1.35 -19.10 16.49
N ARG A 210 2.23 -19.85 17.11
CA ARG A 210 2.68 -21.19 16.69
C ARG A 210 2.25 -22.21 17.72
N ALA A 211 1.64 -23.29 17.27
CA ALA A 211 1.23 -24.42 18.12
C ALA A 211 1.05 -25.68 17.26
N PRO A 212 1.00 -26.88 17.87
CA PRO A 212 0.47 -28.06 17.21
C PRO A 212 -0.94 -27.80 16.67
N LEU A 213 -1.28 -28.38 15.53
CA LEU A 213 -2.57 -28.18 14.85
C LEU A 213 -3.78 -28.37 15.78
N GLY A 214 -3.70 -29.39 16.67
CA GLY A 214 -4.77 -29.67 17.63
C GLY A 214 -4.96 -28.61 18.71
N GLN A 215 -3.98 -27.72 18.92
CA GLN A 215 -3.99 -26.69 19.95
C GLN A 215 -4.09 -25.29 19.34
N LEU A 216 -3.94 -25.15 18.02
CA LEU A 216 -3.77 -23.87 17.34
C LEU A 216 -4.98 -22.94 17.56
N ALA A 217 -6.19 -23.47 17.50
CA ALA A 217 -7.40 -22.65 17.68
C ALA A 217 -7.47 -22.02 19.08
N ALA A 218 -7.23 -22.82 20.12
CA ALA A 218 -7.22 -22.34 21.50
C ALA A 218 -6.09 -21.32 21.73
N ALA A 219 -4.90 -21.58 21.18
CA ALA A 219 -3.77 -20.67 21.29
C ALA A 219 -4.03 -19.31 20.59
N ALA A 220 -4.65 -19.33 19.42
CA ALA A 220 -5.02 -18.13 18.68
C ALA A 220 -6.10 -17.31 19.39
N GLU A 221 -7.07 -17.97 19.99
CA GLU A 221 -8.11 -17.33 20.81
C GLU A 221 -7.51 -16.68 22.05
N GLN A 222 -6.66 -17.40 22.79
CA GLN A 222 -5.96 -16.88 23.97
C GLN A 222 -5.09 -15.67 23.66
N ALA A 223 -4.44 -15.66 22.48
CA ALA A 223 -3.64 -14.55 22.00
C ALA A 223 -4.49 -13.42 21.37
N ASN A 224 -5.81 -13.55 21.35
CA ASN A 224 -6.75 -12.59 20.74
C ASN A 224 -6.34 -12.18 19.31
N VAL A 225 -5.96 -13.14 18.47
CA VAL A 225 -5.54 -12.87 17.10
C VAL A 225 -6.67 -12.23 16.31
N GLN A 226 -6.39 -11.11 15.64
CA GLN A 226 -7.38 -10.35 14.88
C GLN A 226 -7.15 -10.51 13.36
N PRO A 227 -8.24 -10.47 12.55
CA PRO A 227 -8.11 -10.45 11.10
C PRO A 227 -7.51 -9.10 10.60
N PRO A 228 -6.90 -9.08 9.41
CA PRO A 228 -6.68 -10.22 8.52
C PRO A 228 -5.55 -11.14 9.01
N ALA A 229 -5.72 -12.45 8.79
CA ALA A 229 -4.74 -13.43 9.21
C ALA A 229 -4.60 -14.57 8.18
N VAL A 230 -3.44 -15.20 8.18
CA VAL A 230 -3.10 -16.37 7.35
C VAL A 230 -2.81 -17.55 8.29
N ILE A 231 -3.35 -18.73 7.96
CA ILE A 231 -3.09 -19.97 8.69
C ILE A 231 -2.10 -20.80 7.87
N VAL A 232 -1.05 -21.27 8.51
CA VAL A 232 -0.02 -22.13 7.89
C VAL A 232 0.02 -23.47 8.63
N VAL A 233 -0.09 -24.57 7.89
CA VAL A 233 -0.06 -25.93 8.46
C VAL A 233 0.99 -26.77 7.72
N GLY A 234 1.93 -27.36 8.45
CA GLY A 234 3.00 -28.19 7.93
C GLY A 234 4.33 -27.92 8.64
N GLU A 235 5.33 -28.72 8.33
CA GLU A 235 6.65 -28.70 9.00
C GLU A 235 7.32 -27.32 9.02
N THR A 236 7.13 -26.54 7.97
CA THR A 236 7.72 -25.20 7.87
C THR A 236 7.16 -24.20 8.87
N ALA A 237 5.95 -24.44 9.40
CA ALA A 237 5.35 -23.58 10.42
C ALA A 237 6.08 -23.62 11.76
N ALA A 238 6.90 -24.66 12.01
CA ALA A 238 7.77 -24.75 13.17
C ALA A 238 9.00 -23.82 13.10
N LEU A 239 9.35 -23.36 11.90
CA LEU A 239 10.52 -22.51 11.71
C LEU A 239 10.22 -21.09 12.18
N ASP A 240 11.20 -20.49 12.85
CA ASP A 240 11.24 -19.08 13.15
C ASP A 240 12.56 -18.51 12.59
N LEU A 241 12.48 -18.01 11.37
CA LEU A 241 13.60 -17.38 10.69
C LEU A 241 13.55 -15.84 10.79
N THR A 242 12.88 -15.34 11.82
CA THR A 242 12.90 -13.90 12.12
C THR A 242 14.26 -13.54 12.66
N PHE A 243 14.93 -12.61 12.01
CA PHE A 243 16.14 -11.99 12.56
C PHE A 243 15.70 -10.75 13.34
N SER A 244 15.66 -10.88 14.66
CA SER A 244 15.42 -9.74 15.54
C SER A 244 16.70 -8.90 15.67
N SER A 245 17.00 -8.10 14.68
CA SER A 245 17.67 -6.85 14.99
C SER A 245 16.58 -5.92 15.50
N ALA A 246 16.49 -5.77 16.81
CA ALA A 246 15.53 -4.84 17.41
C ALA A 246 15.75 -3.46 16.76
N ARG A 247 14.87 -3.10 15.85
CA ARG A 247 14.91 -1.75 15.27
C ARG A 247 14.52 -0.78 16.39
N PRO A 248 15.24 0.33 16.56
CA PRO A 248 15.07 1.21 17.72
C PRO A 248 13.65 1.69 17.97
N LEU A 249 12.84 1.74 16.91
CA LEU A 249 11.44 2.22 16.96
C LEU A 249 10.44 1.12 16.57
N GLU A 250 10.80 -0.15 16.70
CA GLU A 250 9.87 -1.24 16.41
C GLU A 250 8.67 -1.21 17.36
N GLY A 251 7.45 -1.28 16.79
CA GLY A 251 6.20 -1.15 17.54
C GLY A 251 5.78 0.29 17.86
N VAL A 252 6.60 1.30 17.57
CA VAL A 252 6.26 2.71 17.77
C VAL A 252 5.37 3.19 16.62
N GLN A 253 4.26 3.84 16.99
CA GLN A 253 3.40 4.55 16.04
C GLN A 253 3.66 6.05 16.14
N VAL A 254 3.88 6.70 15.00
CA VAL A 254 4.19 8.12 14.93
C VAL A 254 3.12 8.87 14.13
N ALA A 255 2.42 9.78 14.78
CA ALA A 255 1.47 10.68 14.14
C ALA A 255 2.23 11.85 13.46
N LEU A 256 2.13 11.98 12.15
CA LEU A 256 2.79 13.01 11.39
C LEU A 256 1.86 14.21 11.18
N VAL A 257 2.36 15.40 11.50
CA VAL A 257 1.67 16.67 11.28
C VAL A 257 2.55 17.57 10.43
N GLY A 258 2.01 18.12 9.34
CA GLY A 258 2.74 19.02 8.47
C GLY A 258 2.38 18.91 7.00
N THR A 259 3.22 19.46 6.13
CA THR A 259 3.04 19.37 4.69
C THR A 259 3.31 17.94 4.18
N PRO A 260 2.74 17.52 3.03
CA PRO A 260 3.01 16.21 2.45
C PRO A 260 4.51 15.91 2.29
N ILE A 261 5.29 16.90 1.87
CA ILE A 261 6.75 16.75 1.71
C ILE A 261 7.45 16.48 3.04
N LEU A 262 7.06 17.19 4.11
CA LEU A 262 7.61 16.94 5.44
C LEU A 262 7.21 15.56 5.97
N GLN A 263 5.95 15.18 5.81
CA GLN A 263 5.45 13.87 6.23
C GLN A 263 6.19 12.75 5.51
N GLN A 264 6.41 12.89 4.19
CA GLN A 264 7.18 11.91 3.42
C GLN A 264 8.63 11.80 3.93
N ARG A 265 9.32 12.91 4.13
CA ARG A 265 10.70 12.91 4.67
C ARG A 265 10.79 12.27 6.05
N LEU A 266 9.81 12.53 6.92
CA LEU A 266 9.77 11.92 8.26
C LEU A 266 9.49 10.42 8.15
N ASN A 267 8.57 9.99 7.30
CA ASN A 267 8.28 8.59 7.06
C ASN A 267 9.54 7.86 6.54
N ASP A 268 10.24 8.43 5.55
CA ASP A 268 11.46 7.85 4.99
C ASP A 268 12.59 7.71 6.04
N ALA A 269 12.64 8.61 7.01
CA ALA A 269 13.62 8.55 8.10
C ALA A 269 13.21 7.57 9.21
N LEU A 270 11.92 7.43 9.52
CA LEU A 270 11.40 6.64 10.63
C LEU A 270 11.17 5.17 10.27
N SER A 271 10.73 4.90 9.03
CA SER A 271 10.41 3.54 8.57
C SER A 271 11.61 2.57 8.65
N PRO A 272 12.85 2.94 8.27
CA PRO A 272 14.01 2.07 8.44
C PRO A 272 14.31 1.73 9.91
N LEU A 273 13.92 2.61 10.84
CA LEU A 273 14.07 2.42 12.28
C LEU A 273 12.97 1.52 12.88
N GLY A 274 11.97 1.12 12.09
CA GLY A 274 10.89 0.23 12.51
C GLY A 274 9.60 0.94 12.96
N ALA A 275 9.55 2.26 12.94
CA ALA A 275 8.34 2.99 13.28
C ALA A 275 7.27 2.85 12.18
N ARG A 276 6.00 2.85 12.60
CA ARG A 276 4.85 3.04 11.72
C ARG A 276 4.38 4.48 11.82
N SER A 277 4.37 5.20 10.70
CA SER A 277 3.89 6.58 10.69
C SER A 277 2.56 6.70 9.96
N PHE A 278 1.72 7.63 10.38
CA PHE A 278 0.47 7.97 9.73
C PHE A 278 0.25 9.49 9.73
N ALA A 279 -0.36 10.02 8.69
CA ALA A 279 -0.71 11.42 8.58
C ALA A 279 -1.88 11.76 9.52
N ALA A 280 -1.59 12.43 10.63
CA ALA A 280 -2.62 12.87 11.59
C ALA A 280 -3.26 14.20 11.17
N LEU A 281 -2.45 15.11 10.62
CA LEU A 281 -2.91 16.38 10.08
C LEU A 281 -2.01 16.79 8.93
N THR A 282 -2.60 17.05 7.77
CA THR A 282 -1.89 17.52 6.58
C THR A 282 -2.21 18.99 6.33
N SER A 283 -1.16 19.84 6.33
CA SER A 283 -1.29 21.25 5.95
C SER A 283 -0.98 21.39 4.46
N GLN A 284 -1.81 22.14 3.75
CA GLN A 284 -1.57 22.54 2.37
C GLN A 284 -1.11 24.00 2.35
N LEU A 285 -0.04 24.27 1.57
CA LEU A 285 0.36 25.64 1.29
C LEU A 285 -0.39 26.08 0.04
N GLU A 286 -1.14 27.17 0.18
CA GLU A 286 -1.84 27.83 -0.93
C GLU A 286 -1.10 29.13 -1.27
N GLU A 287 -0.77 29.26 -2.54
CA GLU A 287 -0.16 30.50 -3.05
C GLU A 287 -1.24 31.54 -3.24
N LEU A 288 -1.14 32.63 -2.50
CA LEU A 288 -2.09 33.74 -2.65
C LEU A 288 -1.80 34.51 -3.94
N PRO A 289 -2.84 34.99 -4.63
CA PRO A 289 -2.67 35.87 -5.77
C PRO A 289 -1.85 37.08 -5.37
N CYS A 290 -0.75 37.32 -6.07
CA CYS A 290 0.13 38.47 -5.86
C CYS A 290 0.24 39.26 -7.18
N SER A 291 -0.14 40.51 -7.15
CA SER A 291 -0.02 41.44 -8.30
C SER A 291 1.33 42.13 -8.40
N PHE A 292 2.31 41.74 -7.57
CA PHE A 292 3.63 42.36 -7.55
C PHE A 292 4.40 42.03 -8.83
N ASP A 293 4.83 43.08 -9.52
CA ASP A 293 5.63 42.98 -10.74
C ASP A 293 7.11 42.80 -10.40
N LEU A 294 7.64 41.63 -10.66
CA LEU A 294 9.04 41.28 -10.42
C LEU A 294 10.00 41.96 -11.41
N ASN A 295 9.51 42.59 -12.49
CA ASN A 295 10.36 43.37 -13.38
C ASN A 295 11.09 44.55 -12.68
N ILE A 296 10.60 44.95 -11.51
CA ILE A 296 11.31 45.92 -10.66
C ILE A 296 12.71 45.45 -10.25
N LEU A 297 12.94 44.14 -10.22
CA LEU A 297 14.25 43.54 -9.89
C LEU A 297 15.23 43.60 -11.07
N CYS A 298 14.75 44.00 -12.27
CA CYS A 298 15.51 43.94 -13.52
C CYS A 298 16.05 45.35 -13.96
N ASP A 299 15.80 46.39 -13.20
CA ASP A 299 16.18 47.77 -13.55
C ASP A 299 17.65 48.13 -13.27
N GLY A 300 18.43 47.16 -12.75
CA GLY A 300 19.85 47.34 -12.44
C GLY A 300 20.14 48.04 -11.11
N ALA A 301 19.12 48.45 -10.34
CA ALA A 301 19.31 48.99 -9.01
C ALA A 301 19.67 47.87 -7.99
N PRO A 302 20.63 48.12 -7.08
CA PRO A 302 21.01 47.14 -6.07
C PRO A 302 19.83 46.87 -5.12
N ARG A 303 19.43 45.59 -4.98
CA ARG A 303 18.33 45.14 -4.12
C ARG A 303 18.68 43.82 -3.41
N TRP A 304 18.04 43.61 -2.29
CA TRP A 304 18.08 42.34 -1.61
C TRP A 304 16.78 41.55 -1.83
N VAL A 305 16.92 40.29 -2.20
CA VAL A 305 15.84 39.31 -2.20
C VAL A 305 16.06 38.39 -1.02
N VAL A 306 15.15 38.44 -0.04
CA VAL A 306 15.25 37.64 1.18
C VAL A 306 14.27 36.46 1.10
N LEU A 307 14.79 35.25 1.13
CA LEU A 307 14.02 34.01 1.04
C LEU A 307 14.05 33.28 2.39
N THR A 308 12.88 33.02 2.95
CA THR A 308 12.73 32.53 4.32
C THR A 308 12.42 31.02 4.39
N SER A 309 12.11 30.39 3.26
CA SER A 309 11.76 28.97 3.19
C SER A 309 11.99 28.39 1.80
N GLN A 310 12.12 27.07 1.69
CA GLN A 310 12.20 26.37 0.41
C GLN A 310 10.99 26.67 -0.49
N ASN A 311 9.76 26.62 0.08
CA ASN A 311 8.55 26.97 -0.68
C ASN A 311 8.58 28.41 -1.21
N GLY A 312 9.16 29.32 -0.44
CA GLY A 312 9.36 30.71 -0.91
C GLY A 312 10.33 30.79 -2.08
N VAL A 313 11.38 29.98 -2.11
CA VAL A 313 12.28 29.84 -3.27
C VAL A 313 11.51 29.34 -4.48
N ASP A 314 10.78 28.23 -4.35
CA ASP A 314 10.03 27.61 -5.44
C ASP A 314 8.97 28.56 -6.02
N CYS A 315 8.25 29.27 -5.14
CA CYS A 315 7.29 30.30 -5.57
C CYS A 315 7.96 31.46 -6.29
N PHE A 316 9.10 31.93 -5.81
CA PHE A 316 9.85 33.04 -6.44
C PHE A 316 10.28 32.66 -7.87
N PHE A 317 10.90 31.50 -8.06
CA PHE A 317 11.33 31.07 -9.39
C PHE A 317 10.16 30.80 -10.33
N ARG A 318 9.07 30.21 -9.87
CA ARG A 318 7.85 30.06 -10.67
C ARG A 318 7.30 31.41 -11.13
N ARG A 319 7.29 32.42 -10.26
CA ARG A 319 6.86 33.78 -10.61
C ARG A 319 7.76 34.43 -11.64
N LEU A 320 9.08 34.22 -11.58
CA LEU A 320 9.99 34.67 -12.62
C LEU A 320 9.65 34.05 -13.97
N GLU A 321 9.35 32.76 -14.00
CA GLU A 321 8.93 32.04 -15.22
C GLU A 321 7.61 32.60 -15.76
N GLU A 322 6.59 32.73 -14.90
CA GLU A 322 5.27 33.29 -15.28
C GLU A 322 5.37 34.68 -15.88
N GLN A 323 6.28 35.51 -15.36
CA GLN A 323 6.53 36.88 -15.85
C GLN A 323 7.61 36.94 -16.97
N ASN A 324 8.06 35.74 -17.43
CA ASN A 324 9.08 35.60 -18.47
C ASN A 324 10.36 36.40 -18.18
N ILE A 325 10.83 36.40 -16.94
CA ILE A 325 12.03 37.11 -16.47
C ILE A 325 13.22 36.13 -16.51
N ASP A 326 14.23 36.49 -17.31
CA ASP A 326 15.51 35.80 -17.36
C ASP A 326 16.35 36.09 -16.10
N LEU A 327 16.88 35.04 -15.44
CA LEU A 327 17.70 35.17 -14.24
C LEU A 327 18.89 36.11 -14.39
N ARG A 328 19.46 36.21 -15.58
CA ARG A 328 20.58 37.12 -15.89
C ARG A 328 20.24 38.59 -15.69
N LYS A 329 18.93 38.95 -15.72
CA LYS A 329 18.47 40.28 -15.44
C LYS A 329 18.54 40.64 -13.95
N LEU A 330 18.68 39.66 -13.07
CA LEU A 330 18.82 39.86 -11.62
C LEU A 330 20.27 40.11 -11.18
N HIS A 331 21.17 40.43 -12.07
CA HIS A 331 22.61 40.59 -11.81
C HIS A 331 22.95 41.65 -10.75
N ALA A 332 22.07 42.61 -10.50
CA ALA A 332 22.23 43.63 -9.48
C ALA A 332 21.62 43.25 -8.12
N CYS A 333 20.87 42.14 -8.08
CA CYS A 333 20.26 41.65 -6.85
C CYS A 333 21.25 40.84 -6.02
N ARG A 334 21.15 40.96 -4.69
CA ARG A 334 21.78 40.12 -3.70
C ARG A 334 20.73 39.23 -3.06
N PHE A 335 21.10 38.01 -2.70
CA PHE A 335 20.20 37.04 -2.18
C PHE A 335 20.57 36.67 -0.74
N ALA A 336 19.57 36.66 0.16
CA ALA A 336 19.70 36.16 1.51
C ALA A 336 18.77 34.96 1.72
N ALA A 337 19.28 33.90 2.33
CA ALA A 337 18.52 32.68 2.61
C ALA A 337 18.51 32.37 4.10
N ILE A 338 17.32 32.20 4.70
CA ILE A 338 17.22 31.83 6.09
C ILE A 338 17.32 30.31 6.23
N GLY A 339 18.48 29.85 6.71
CA GLY A 339 18.76 28.44 7.01
C GLY A 339 19.24 27.62 5.82
N LYS A 340 20.02 26.57 6.12
CA LYS A 340 20.72 25.72 5.16
C LYS A 340 19.80 25.07 4.10
N ALA A 341 18.58 24.72 4.46
CA ALA A 341 17.65 24.11 3.53
C ALA A 341 17.15 25.10 2.47
N THR A 342 16.93 26.35 2.83
CA THR A 342 16.56 27.44 1.90
C THR A 342 17.74 27.79 1.00
N GLU A 343 18.96 27.87 1.55
CA GLU A 343 20.19 28.09 0.81
C GLU A 343 20.42 26.99 -0.23
N ALA A 344 20.28 25.71 0.16
CA ALA A 344 20.41 24.57 -0.76
C ALA A 344 19.34 24.59 -1.88
N SER A 345 18.10 24.98 -1.56
CA SER A 345 17.05 25.15 -2.56
C SER A 345 17.41 26.28 -3.54
N LEU A 346 17.90 27.42 -3.06
CA LEU A 346 18.34 28.52 -3.91
C LEU A 346 19.51 28.11 -4.83
N ALA A 347 20.49 27.38 -4.28
CA ALA A 347 21.62 26.85 -5.03
C ALA A 347 21.20 25.87 -6.14
N SER A 348 20.15 25.08 -5.95
CA SER A 348 19.61 24.19 -6.99
C SER A 348 19.05 24.91 -8.21
N HIS A 349 18.67 26.18 -8.06
CA HIS A 349 18.29 27.08 -9.14
C HIS A 349 19.47 27.91 -9.71
N GLY A 350 20.70 27.59 -9.31
CA GLY A 350 21.92 28.25 -9.84
C GLY A 350 22.29 29.58 -9.18
N ILE A 351 21.65 29.93 -8.05
CA ILE A 351 21.97 31.14 -7.28
C ILE A 351 22.52 30.76 -5.91
N HIS A 352 23.70 31.20 -5.58
CA HIS A 352 24.26 31.11 -4.23
C HIS A 352 23.86 32.30 -3.39
N ALA A 353 23.47 32.08 -2.15
CA ALA A 353 23.12 33.16 -1.24
C ALA A 353 24.37 33.99 -0.88
N ASP A 354 24.20 35.33 -0.84
CA ASP A 354 25.23 36.23 -0.36
C ASP A 354 25.23 36.30 1.17
N LEU A 355 24.12 35.95 1.81
CA LEU A 355 23.94 35.92 3.27
C LEU A 355 23.05 34.78 3.72
#